data_a3208a2b8984c50fd72c656dda9deccf
#
_entry.id   a3208a2b8984c50fd72c656dda9deccf
#
_cell.length_a   1.000
_cell.length_b   1.000
_cell.length_c   1.000
_cell.angle_alpha   90.00
_cell.angle_beta   90.00
_cell.angle_gamma   90.00
#
_symmetry.space_group_name_H-M   'P 1'
#
loop_
_entity.id
_entity.type
_entity.pdbx_description
1 polymer ?
#
loop_
_entity_poly.entity_id
_entity_poly.type
_entity_poly.pdbx_seq_one_letter_code
_entity_poly.pdbx_strand_id
1 'polypeptide(L)'
;PNTPAIPNNVVGRADNNADGNKISATYEVVDFSYITCNTNNLNVRAGAGNKFPSVGTLRSGQKIRALGKLDGWYVVKMPDSGRIGCIPSASARPYSTSANTGTTGAGTVTPSPNQGAITGAGAGAGTTEAGTTGGGTAAGSGAMSSDESRILQLVNAERAKAGAKALSASSDCTRLARMKSQDMADNNYFSHQSPTYGSPFDMLKSNNVSYMYAGENIAMNQSAEAAFKAWMNSEGHRKNILNPNFTELGVGIAPKGNGSYIYTQLFIGR
;
A
#
# COMPACT_ATOMS: atom_id res chain seq x y z
N PRO A 1 -31.24 -2.84 -14.81
CA PRO A 1 -30.76 -1.87 -13.85
C PRO A 1 -29.29 -1.62 -14.11
N ASN A 2 -29.00 -0.48 -14.73
CA ASN A 2 -27.66 -0.03 -15.04
C ASN A 2 -26.96 0.33 -13.74
N THR A 3 -25.93 -0.40 -13.38
CA THR A 3 -24.95 0.04 -12.38
C THR A 3 -24.21 1.24 -12.97
N PRO A 4 -24.26 2.44 -12.35
CA PRO A 4 -23.53 3.56 -12.88
C PRO A 4 -22.03 3.26 -12.81
N ALA A 5 -21.35 3.41 -13.95
CA ALA A 5 -19.91 3.30 -14.04
C ALA A 5 -19.26 4.23 -13.00
N ILE A 6 -18.42 3.69 -12.14
CA ILE A 6 -17.59 4.46 -11.23
C ILE A 6 -16.68 5.32 -12.11
N PRO A 7 -16.69 6.66 -11.98
CA PRO A 7 -15.74 7.45 -12.74
C PRO A 7 -14.32 7.07 -12.34
N ASN A 8 -13.51 6.67 -13.30
CA ASN A 8 -12.14 6.16 -13.20
C ASN A 8 -11.11 7.20 -12.72
N ASN A 9 -11.40 8.03 -11.72
CA ASN A 9 -10.52 9.11 -11.33
C ASN A 9 -10.46 9.35 -9.81
N VAL A 10 -10.14 8.32 -9.04
CA VAL A 10 -9.43 8.54 -7.78
C VAL A 10 -7.95 8.26 -8.09
N VAL A 11 -7.36 9.14 -8.82
CA VAL A 11 -5.94 9.05 -9.19
C VAL A 11 -5.15 9.88 -8.20
N GLY A 12 -4.30 9.22 -7.47
CA GLY A 12 -3.17 9.88 -6.86
C GLY A 12 -2.40 10.64 -7.96
N ARG A 13 -1.85 11.79 -7.61
CA ARG A 13 -1.07 12.64 -8.49
C ARG A 13 0.02 11.82 -9.17
N ALA A 14 -0.05 11.63 -10.47
CA ALA A 14 1.09 11.19 -11.23
C ALA A 14 2.01 12.40 -11.41
N ASP A 15 3.11 12.44 -10.68
CA ASP A 15 4.16 13.41 -10.94
C ASP A 15 5.02 12.84 -12.09
N ASN A 16 5.03 13.54 -13.23
CA ASN A 16 6.01 13.28 -14.27
C ASN A 16 7.28 14.02 -13.86
N ASN A 17 8.39 13.29 -13.70
CA ASN A 17 9.69 13.97 -13.67
C ASN A 17 10.16 14.29 -15.09
N ALA A 18 11.23 15.11 -15.21
CA ALA A 18 11.74 15.61 -16.49
C ALA A 18 12.09 14.52 -17.53
N ASP A 19 12.20 13.25 -17.10
CA ASP A 19 12.58 12.10 -17.92
C ASP A 19 11.36 11.29 -18.44
N GLY A 20 10.13 11.80 -18.29
CA GLY A 20 8.91 11.12 -18.72
C GLY A 20 8.51 9.93 -17.88
N ASN A 21 9.19 9.68 -16.78
CA ASN A 21 8.88 8.60 -15.82
C ASN A 21 7.70 8.99 -14.95
N LYS A 22 6.77 8.06 -14.76
CA LYS A 22 5.59 8.26 -13.90
C LYS A 22 5.83 7.64 -12.54
N ILE A 23 5.56 8.41 -11.49
CA ILE A 23 5.44 7.92 -10.12
C ILE A 23 4.04 8.31 -9.62
N SER A 24 3.44 7.45 -8.82
CA SER A 24 2.14 7.75 -8.21
C SER A 24 2.28 7.91 -6.71
N ALA A 25 1.42 8.75 -6.16
CA ALA A 25 1.36 9.03 -4.75
C ALA A 25 1.11 7.79 -3.90
N THR A 26 1.63 7.82 -2.71
CA THR A 26 1.55 6.76 -1.72
C THR A 26 0.17 6.65 -1.13
N TYR A 27 -0.36 5.43 -1.06
CA TYR A 27 -1.58 5.11 -0.34
C TYR A 27 -1.21 4.42 0.98
N GLU A 28 -1.64 4.99 2.10
CA GLU A 28 -1.40 4.49 3.46
C GLU A 28 -2.72 4.01 4.07
N VAL A 29 -2.75 2.81 4.63
CA VAL A 29 -3.91 2.36 5.42
C VAL A 29 -3.95 3.13 6.73
N VAL A 30 -5.15 3.46 7.13
CA VAL A 30 -5.44 3.97 8.46
C VAL A 30 -5.97 2.82 9.32
N ASP A 31 -5.51 2.73 10.55
CA ASP A 31 -5.92 1.74 11.56
C ASP A 31 -7.33 1.99 12.13
N PHE A 32 -8.08 2.91 11.54
CA PHE A 32 -9.44 3.25 11.92
C PHE A 32 -10.38 3.25 10.70
N SER A 33 -11.58 2.75 10.88
CA SER A 33 -12.58 2.63 9.80
C SER A 33 -13.36 3.92 9.54
N TYR A 34 -13.36 4.85 10.49
CA TYR A 34 -14.14 6.09 10.42
C TYR A 34 -13.35 7.28 10.93
N ILE A 35 -13.65 8.45 10.35
CA ILE A 35 -13.17 9.76 10.79
C ILE A 35 -14.35 10.68 11.03
N THR A 36 -14.12 11.71 11.83
CA THR A 36 -15.06 12.82 12.05
C THR A 36 -14.48 14.09 11.43
N CYS A 37 -15.26 14.74 10.60
CA CYS A 37 -14.91 16.03 10.02
C CYS A 37 -14.91 17.12 11.10
N ASN A 38 -13.88 17.98 11.14
CA ASN A 38 -13.78 19.13 12.08
C ASN A 38 -14.07 20.47 11.42
N THR A 39 -14.43 20.47 10.15
CA THR A 39 -14.62 21.69 9.35
C THR A 39 -16.00 21.67 8.70
N ASN A 40 -16.70 22.79 8.75
CA ASN A 40 -17.96 22.96 8.02
C ASN A 40 -17.70 23.20 6.53
N ASN A 41 -18.60 22.69 5.68
CA ASN A 41 -18.56 22.84 4.23
C ASN A 41 -17.22 22.36 3.61
N LEU A 42 -16.65 21.30 4.17
CA LEU A 42 -15.43 20.72 3.65
C LEU A 42 -15.67 20.05 2.31
N ASN A 43 -15.01 20.52 1.27
CA ASN A 43 -15.09 19.90 -0.05
C ASN A 43 -14.42 18.53 -0.04
N VAL A 44 -15.15 17.51 -0.47
CA VAL A 44 -14.61 16.21 -0.85
C VAL A 44 -14.23 16.30 -2.32
N ARG A 45 -12.97 16.06 -2.63
CA ARG A 45 -12.43 16.23 -3.98
C ARG A 45 -12.23 14.89 -4.67
N ALA A 46 -12.23 14.88 -6.00
CA ALA A 46 -12.02 13.67 -6.81
C ALA A 46 -10.60 13.08 -6.68
N GLY A 47 -9.69 13.76 -6.00
CA GLY A 47 -8.30 13.31 -5.77
C GLY A 47 -7.63 14.10 -4.66
N ALA A 48 -6.43 13.66 -4.25
CA ALA A 48 -5.63 14.26 -3.19
C ALA A 48 -4.97 15.57 -3.66
N GLY A 49 -5.69 16.68 -3.57
CA GLY A 49 -5.18 18.00 -3.94
C GLY A 49 -6.26 19.03 -4.22
N ASN A 50 -5.93 20.31 -4.01
CA ASN A 50 -6.87 21.41 -4.16
C ASN A 50 -7.31 21.68 -5.61
N LYS A 51 -6.57 21.18 -6.59
CA LYS A 51 -6.87 21.33 -8.01
C LYS A 51 -7.94 20.35 -8.52
N PHE A 52 -8.23 19.28 -7.78
CA PHE A 52 -9.27 18.34 -8.16
C PHE A 52 -10.67 18.90 -7.92
N PRO A 53 -11.65 18.61 -8.80
CA PRO A 53 -13.02 19.07 -8.65
C PRO A 53 -13.65 18.50 -7.37
N SER A 54 -14.60 19.23 -6.79
CA SER A 54 -15.39 18.73 -5.67
C SER A 54 -16.40 17.68 -6.16
N VAL A 55 -16.49 16.56 -5.45
CA VAL A 55 -17.46 15.47 -5.68
C VAL A 55 -18.55 15.45 -4.61
N GLY A 56 -18.44 16.33 -3.60
CA GLY A 56 -19.39 16.48 -2.51
C GLY A 56 -18.84 17.37 -1.40
N THR A 57 -19.62 17.54 -0.35
CA THR A 57 -19.25 18.36 0.83
C THR A 57 -19.55 17.59 2.12
N LEU A 58 -18.80 17.89 3.17
CA LEU A 58 -19.00 17.36 4.52
C LEU A 58 -19.25 18.48 5.51
N ARG A 59 -20.02 18.18 6.56
CA ARG A 59 -20.29 19.11 7.67
C ARG A 59 -19.41 18.76 8.87
N SER A 60 -19.14 19.73 9.71
CA SER A 60 -18.47 19.48 10.99
C SER A 60 -19.24 18.46 11.83
N GLY A 61 -18.53 17.57 12.49
CA GLY A 61 -19.11 16.46 13.25
C GLY A 61 -19.57 15.28 12.41
N GLN A 62 -19.61 15.39 11.09
CA GLN A 62 -20.04 14.28 10.24
C GLN A 62 -19.05 13.14 10.29
N LYS A 63 -19.57 11.94 10.62
CA LYS A 63 -18.82 10.68 10.60
C LYS A 63 -18.79 10.16 9.16
N ILE A 64 -17.60 9.83 8.67
CA ILE A 64 -17.41 9.32 7.33
C ILE A 64 -16.45 8.13 7.34
N ARG A 65 -16.67 7.17 6.45
CA ARG A 65 -15.78 6.01 6.32
C ARG A 65 -14.47 6.44 5.68
N ALA A 66 -13.36 6.23 6.39
CA ALA A 66 -12.02 6.34 5.86
C ALA A 66 -11.63 5.02 5.21
N LEU A 67 -11.05 5.10 4.01
CA LEU A 67 -10.53 3.96 3.25
C LEU A 67 -9.01 3.89 3.33
N GLY A 68 -8.36 5.05 3.55
CA GLY A 68 -6.92 5.17 3.64
C GLY A 68 -6.47 6.62 3.66
N LYS A 69 -5.18 6.83 3.49
CA LYS A 69 -4.54 8.14 3.44
C LYS A 69 -3.63 8.24 2.22
N LEU A 70 -3.65 9.40 1.56
CA LEU A 70 -2.92 9.64 0.32
C LEU A 70 -2.34 11.04 0.38
N ASP A 71 -1.01 11.19 0.43
CA ASP A 71 -0.30 12.48 0.44
C ASP A 71 -0.88 13.53 1.41
N GLY A 72 -1.14 13.13 2.65
CA GLY A 72 -1.75 14.02 3.65
C GLY A 72 -3.25 14.24 3.49
N TRP A 73 -3.93 13.46 2.64
CA TRP A 73 -5.37 13.47 2.44
C TRP A 73 -5.98 12.14 2.89
N TYR A 74 -7.13 12.15 3.54
CA TYR A 74 -7.93 10.95 3.73
C TYR A 74 -8.70 10.62 2.45
N VAL A 75 -8.61 9.35 2.03
CA VAL A 75 -9.51 8.78 1.04
C VAL A 75 -10.77 8.34 1.78
N VAL A 76 -11.92 8.83 1.36
CA VAL A 76 -13.19 8.65 2.07
C VAL A 76 -14.29 8.15 1.14
N LYS A 77 -15.25 7.40 1.68
CA LYS A 77 -16.46 6.99 0.98
C LYS A 77 -17.62 7.84 1.44
N MET A 78 -18.22 8.60 0.52
CA MET A 78 -19.39 9.44 0.78
C MET A 78 -20.59 8.58 1.19
N PRO A 79 -21.27 8.89 2.32
CA PRO A 79 -22.38 8.08 2.82
C PRO A 79 -23.59 8.10 1.90
N ASP A 80 -23.88 9.24 1.30
CA ASP A 80 -25.12 9.46 0.53
C ASP A 80 -25.01 8.91 -0.90
N SER A 81 -23.84 9.06 -1.54
CA SER A 81 -23.65 8.73 -2.96
C SER A 81 -22.77 7.48 -3.18
N GLY A 82 -22.13 6.97 -2.14
CA GLY A 82 -21.14 5.90 -2.25
C GLY A 82 -19.86 6.31 -3.01
N ARG A 83 -19.78 7.55 -3.49
CA ARG A 83 -18.62 8.08 -4.22
C ARG A 83 -17.39 8.08 -3.32
N ILE A 84 -16.25 7.80 -3.93
CA ILE A 84 -14.95 7.92 -3.30
C ILE A 84 -14.39 9.30 -3.61
N GLY A 85 -13.76 9.92 -2.61
CA GLY A 85 -13.09 11.21 -2.77
C GLY A 85 -12.04 11.42 -1.68
N CYS A 86 -11.40 12.58 -1.71
CA CYS A 86 -10.32 12.93 -0.80
C CYS A 86 -10.63 14.21 -0.03
N ILE A 87 -10.22 14.24 1.24
CA ILE A 87 -10.26 15.43 2.11
C ILE A 87 -8.90 15.63 2.77
N PRO A 88 -8.46 16.87 3.04
CA PRO A 88 -7.23 17.10 3.79
C PRO A 88 -7.27 16.40 5.15
N SER A 89 -6.22 15.67 5.52
CA SER A 89 -6.21 14.93 6.79
C SER A 89 -6.27 15.86 8.02
N ALA A 90 -5.78 17.08 7.89
CA ALA A 90 -5.90 18.13 8.91
C ALA A 90 -7.35 18.54 9.19
N SER A 91 -8.28 18.28 8.25
CA SER A 91 -9.70 18.66 8.37
C SER A 91 -10.57 17.57 9.00
N ALA A 92 -9.98 16.50 9.48
CA ALA A 92 -10.70 15.39 10.14
C ALA A 92 -9.81 14.67 11.15
N ARG A 93 -10.43 13.96 12.08
CA ARG A 93 -9.76 13.16 13.10
C ARG A 93 -10.33 11.74 13.13
N PRO A 94 -9.56 10.72 13.54
CA PRO A 94 -10.09 9.38 13.78
C PRO A 94 -11.32 9.42 14.67
N TYR A 95 -12.35 8.66 14.29
CA TYR A 95 -13.54 8.50 15.11
C TYR A 95 -13.25 7.45 16.17
N SER A 96 -13.15 7.91 17.42
CA SER A 96 -13.00 7.05 18.60
C SER A 96 -14.37 6.93 19.29
N THR A 97 -14.82 5.70 19.51
CA THR A 97 -15.96 5.41 20.39
C THR A 97 -15.48 5.37 21.83
N SER A 98 -14.91 6.45 22.34
CA SER A 98 -14.74 6.57 23.80
C SER A 98 -16.12 6.86 24.39
N ALA A 99 -16.83 5.81 24.72
CA ALA A 99 -17.90 5.91 25.70
C ALA A 99 -17.24 6.36 27.02
N ASN A 100 -17.64 7.53 27.47
CA ASN A 100 -17.32 8.05 28.79
C ASN A 100 -17.88 7.09 29.83
N THR A 101 -17.03 6.27 30.44
CA THR A 101 -17.31 5.64 31.71
C THR A 101 -16.18 6.02 32.65
N GLY A 102 -16.45 7.07 33.42
CA GLY A 102 -15.73 7.30 34.65
C GLY A 102 -15.96 6.15 35.64
N THR A 103 -14.94 6.01 36.49
CA THR A 103 -14.98 5.34 37.81
C THR A 103 -14.20 4.02 37.90
N THR A 104 -13.02 4.16 38.44
CA THR A 104 -12.30 3.34 39.46
C THR A 104 -12.56 1.85 39.52
N GLY A 105 -11.51 1.07 39.45
CA GLY A 105 -11.46 -0.32 39.89
C GLY A 105 -10.17 -1.02 39.50
N ALA A 106 -9.20 -1.03 40.39
CA ALA A 106 -8.00 -1.87 40.29
C ALA A 106 -8.41 -3.36 40.33
N GLY A 107 -7.90 -4.11 39.35
CA GLY A 107 -8.04 -5.55 39.32
C GLY A 107 -6.87 -6.19 38.61
N THR A 108 -5.85 -6.55 39.37
CA THR A 108 -4.71 -7.37 38.99
C THR A 108 -5.19 -8.77 38.60
N VAL A 109 -4.90 -9.21 37.39
CA VAL A 109 -4.94 -10.62 37.01
C VAL A 109 -3.63 -11.02 36.32
N THR A 110 -2.89 -11.84 37.01
CA THR A 110 -1.70 -12.57 36.60
C THR A 110 -2.04 -13.62 35.52
N PRO A 111 -1.24 -13.78 34.47
CA PRO A 111 -1.34 -14.95 33.60
C PRO A 111 -0.46 -16.08 34.15
N SER A 112 -1.04 -17.27 34.23
CA SER A 112 -0.32 -18.52 34.53
C SER A 112 0.15 -19.19 33.23
N PRO A 113 1.33 -19.81 33.24
CA PRO A 113 1.90 -20.40 32.03
C PRO A 113 1.48 -21.86 31.87
N ASN A 114 1.24 -22.30 30.64
CA ASN A 114 1.25 -23.74 30.38
C ASN A 114 2.21 -24.07 29.24
N GLN A 115 3.13 -24.96 29.58
CA GLN A 115 4.20 -25.52 28.77
C GLN A 115 3.66 -26.60 27.84
N GLY A 116 4.27 -26.69 26.68
CA GLY A 116 4.15 -27.86 25.81
C GLY A 116 5.28 -27.87 24.79
N ALA A 117 6.40 -28.46 25.17
CA ALA A 117 7.51 -28.74 24.30
C ALA A 117 7.28 -30.03 23.53
N ILE A 118 7.56 -30.05 22.23
CA ILE A 118 7.97 -31.25 21.52
C ILE A 118 9.06 -30.91 20.51
N THR A 119 10.15 -31.62 20.69
CA THR A 119 11.38 -31.68 19.90
C THR A 119 11.20 -32.49 18.62
N GLY A 120 11.85 -32.05 17.54
CA GLY A 120 12.01 -32.87 16.33
C GLY A 120 13.09 -32.28 15.42
N ALA A 121 14.28 -32.83 15.53
CA ALA A 121 15.42 -32.55 14.68
C ALA A 121 15.30 -33.27 13.33
N GLY A 122 15.76 -32.61 12.25
CA GLY A 122 15.95 -33.24 10.96
C GLY A 122 16.84 -32.40 10.07
N ALA A 123 18.10 -32.69 10.06
CA ALA A 123 19.12 -32.14 9.17
C ALA A 123 18.99 -32.74 7.77
N GLY A 124 19.22 -31.93 6.74
CA GLY A 124 19.36 -32.38 5.37
C GLY A 124 20.06 -31.31 4.54
N ALA A 125 21.36 -31.45 4.41
CA ALA A 125 22.19 -30.68 3.49
C ALA A 125 22.04 -31.23 2.06
N GLY A 126 21.99 -30.36 1.07
CA GLY A 126 22.02 -30.69 -0.35
C GLY A 126 22.49 -29.50 -1.15
N THR A 127 23.74 -29.51 -1.50
CA THR A 127 24.42 -28.65 -2.48
C THR A 127 24.09 -29.09 -3.89
N THR A 128 24.09 -28.10 -4.83
CA THR A 128 24.61 -28.05 -6.22
C THR A 128 23.65 -27.32 -7.14
N GLU A 129 24.10 -26.41 -7.80
CA GLU A 129 24.88 -25.98 -8.93
C GLU A 129 24.09 -25.16 -9.93
N ALA A 130 24.80 -24.27 -10.54
CA ALA A 130 24.45 -23.27 -11.54
C ALA A 130 23.77 -23.83 -12.81
N GLY A 131 22.88 -23.03 -13.38
CA GLY A 131 22.32 -23.25 -14.72
C GLY A 131 21.69 -22.00 -15.28
N THR A 132 22.30 -21.51 -16.32
CA THR A 132 22.06 -20.34 -17.16
C THR A 132 20.73 -20.37 -17.91
N THR A 133 20.23 -19.15 -18.21
CA THR A 133 19.38 -18.71 -19.34
C THR A 133 17.96 -19.27 -19.46
N GLY A 134 17.05 -18.33 -19.63
CA GLY A 134 15.75 -18.58 -20.23
C GLY A 134 14.66 -17.67 -19.69
N GLY A 135 14.32 -16.59 -20.44
CA GLY A 135 13.09 -15.84 -20.20
C GLY A 135 11.89 -16.76 -20.25
N GLY A 136 11.21 -16.87 -19.14
CA GLY A 136 9.97 -17.63 -19.01
C GLY A 136 9.09 -16.93 -17.99
N THR A 137 7.90 -16.57 -18.41
CA THR A 137 6.82 -16.06 -17.59
C THR A 137 6.50 -17.01 -16.44
N ALA A 138 7.13 -16.82 -15.29
CA ALA A 138 6.84 -17.59 -14.08
C ALA A 138 5.77 -16.89 -13.25
N ALA A 139 4.52 -16.98 -13.69
CA ALA A 139 3.37 -16.84 -12.81
C ALA A 139 3.31 -18.10 -11.95
N GLY A 140 3.92 -18.09 -10.74
CA GLY A 140 3.75 -19.23 -9.85
C GLY A 140 4.78 -19.43 -8.74
N SER A 141 5.97 -18.84 -8.79
CA SER A 141 6.92 -19.00 -7.67
C SER A 141 6.86 -17.77 -6.76
N GLY A 142 6.68 -17.97 -5.45
CA GLY A 142 6.70 -16.91 -4.46
C GLY A 142 8.08 -16.25 -4.27
N ALA A 143 9.14 -16.80 -4.89
CA ALA A 143 10.48 -16.26 -4.88
C ALA A 143 10.56 -15.00 -5.77
N MET A 144 11.29 -13.99 -5.29
CA MET A 144 11.57 -12.75 -6.04
C MET A 144 12.56 -13.02 -7.17
N SER A 145 12.34 -12.36 -8.32
CA SER A 145 13.33 -12.29 -9.40
C SER A 145 14.58 -11.50 -8.96
N SER A 146 15.61 -11.46 -9.81
CA SER A 146 16.83 -10.68 -9.55
C SER A 146 16.53 -9.20 -9.29
N ASP A 147 15.72 -8.58 -10.15
CA ASP A 147 15.37 -7.16 -10.07
C ASP A 147 14.45 -6.84 -8.88
N GLU A 148 13.50 -7.72 -8.57
CA GLU A 148 12.66 -7.60 -7.39
C GLU A 148 13.50 -7.72 -6.11
N SER A 149 14.42 -8.68 -6.06
CA SER A 149 15.37 -8.86 -4.96
C SER A 149 16.31 -7.65 -4.83
N ARG A 150 16.73 -7.08 -5.97
CA ARG A 150 17.55 -5.87 -6.01
C ARG A 150 16.83 -4.67 -5.37
N ILE A 151 15.55 -4.49 -5.65
CA ILE A 151 14.73 -3.44 -5.02
C ILE A 151 14.65 -3.67 -3.50
N LEU A 152 14.43 -4.89 -3.03
CA LEU A 152 14.40 -5.20 -1.59
C LEU A 152 15.75 -4.87 -0.91
N GLN A 153 16.87 -5.19 -1.56
CA GLN A 153 18.20 -4.85 -1.07
C GLN A 153 18.40 -3.33 -0.95
N LEU A 154 18.00 -2.56 -1.97
CA LEU A 154 18.09 -1.10 -1.99
C LEU A 154 17.23 -0.49 -0.87
N VAL A 155 15.99 -0.98 -0.70
CA VAL A 155 15.08 -0.57 0.39
C VAL A 155 15.75 -0.82 1.74
N ASN A 156 16.28 -2.02 1.97
CA ASN A 156 16.88 -2.37 3.25
C ASN A 156 18.17 -1.59 3.53
N ALA A 157 18.94 -1.25 2.50
CA ALA A 157 20.11 -0.37 2.64
C ALA A 157 19.71 1.04 3.13
N GLU A 158 18.65 1.64 2.57
CA GLU A 158 18.17 2.96 3.03
C GLU A 158 17.51 2.89 4.41
N ARG A 159 16.78 1.82 4.71
CA ARG A 159 16.21 1.58 6.04
C ARG A 159 17.31 1.47 7.11
N ALA A 160 18.40 0.77 6.83
CA ALA A 160 19.56 0.68 7.73
C ALA A 160 20.18 2.05 8.01
N LYS A 161 20.35 2.90 6.99
CA LYS A 161 20.83 4.28 7.14
C LYS A 161 19.91 5.13 8.02
N ALA A 162 18.59 4.86 7.95
CA ALA A 162 17.59 5.57 8.74
C ALA A 162 17.34 4.94 10.14
N GLY A 163 18.06 3.89 10.51
CA GLY A 163 17.88 3.18 11.79
C GLY A 163 16.61 2.33 11.85
N ALA A 164 15.96 2.07 10.72
CA ALA A 164 14.77 1.23 10.64
C ALA A 164 15.15 -0.25 10.44
N LYS A 165 14.36 -1.17 11.00
CA LYS A 165 14.56 -2.61 10.80
C LYS A 165 14.42 -3.00 9.33
N ALA A 166 15.21 -3.96 8.87
CA ALA A 166 15.09 -4.52 7.53
C ALA A 166 13.73 -5.20 7.33
N LEU A 167 13.20 -5.10 6.12
CA LEU A 167 12.01 -5.83 5.69
C LEU A 167 12.39 -7.22 5.19
N SER A 168 11.58 -8.22 5.51
CA SER A 168 11.68 -9.54 4.92
C SER A 168 10.90 -9.61 3.60
N ALA A 169 11.30 -10.52 2.71
CA ALA A 169 10.55 -10.79 1.50
C ALA A 169 9.23 -11.50 1.86
N SER A 170 8.11 -11.04 1.32
CA SER A 170 6.80 -11.68 1.44
C SER A 170 6.41 -12.32 0.10
N SER A 171 6.24 -13.63 0.07
CA SER A 171 5.79 -14.35 -1.13
C SER A 171 4.39 -13.93 -1.57
N ASP A 172 3.48 -13.74 -0.61
CA ASP A 172 2.12 -13.30 -0.89
C ASP A 172 2.09 -11.88 -1.46
N CYS A 173 2.78 -10.93 -0.81
CA CYS A 173 2.87 -9.57 -1.31
C CYS A 173 3.59 -9.51 -2.67
N THR A 174 4.62 -10.34 -2.92
CA THR A 174 5.30 -10.41 -4.22
C THR A 174 4.34 -10.88 -5.32
N ARG A 175 3.58 -11.94 -5.05
CA ARG A 175 2.55 -12.42 -5.99
C ARG A 175 1.52 -11.34 -6.30
N LEU A 176 1.00 -10.66 -5.29
CA LEU A 176 0.01 -9.59 -5.46
C LEU A 176 0.60 -8.36 -6.16
N ALA A 177 1.82 -7.96 -5.84
CA ALA A 177 2.50 -6.87 -6.49
C ALA A 177 2.75 -7.14 -7.99
N ARG A 178 3.10 -8.39 -8.35
CA ARG A 178 3.19 -8.82 -9.76
C ARG A 178 1.84 -8.74 -10.46
N MET A 179 0.78 -9.25 -9.84
CA MET A 179 -0.58 -9.14 -10.36
C MET A 179 -0.98 -7.68 -10.60
N LYS A 180 -0.66 -6.80 -9.66
CA LYS A 180 -0.94 -5.36 -9.78
C LYS A 180 -0.17 -4.70 -10.91
N SER A 181 1.14 -4.97 -11.03
CA SER A 181 1.97 -4.45 -12.12
C SER A 181 1.49 -4.94 -13.49
N GLN A 182 1.14 -6.23 -13.59
CA GLN A 182 0.62 -6.81 -14.82
C GLN A 182 -0.74 -6.22 -15.19
N ASP A 183 -1.65 -6.07 -14.23
CA ASP A 183 -2.96 -5.47 -14.43
C ASP A 183 -2.86 -4.02 -14.97
N MET A 184 -1.94 -3.22 -14.41
CA MET A 184 -1.66 -1.87 -14.93
C MET A 184 -1.11 -1.89 -16.36
N ALA A 185 -0.28 -2.88 -16.69
CA ALA A 185 0.28 -3.04 -18.03
C ALA A 185 -0.79 -3.44 -19.04
N ASP A 186 -1.59 -4.47 -18.73
CA ASP A 186 -2.59 -5.07 -19.63
C ASP A 186 -3.77 -4.13 -19.86
N ASN A 187 -4.26 -3.47 -18.82
CA ASN A 187 -5.42 -2.59 -18.89
C ASN A 187 -5.06 -1.12 -19.14
N ASN A 188 -3.80 -0.85 -19.46
CA ASN A 188 -3.27 0.47 -19.85
C ASN A 188 -3.66 1.60 -18.89
N TYR A 189 -3.52 1.39 -17.58
CA TYR A 189 -3.70 2.41 -16.56
C TYR A 189 -2.47 2.50 -15.64
N PHE A 190 -2.39 3.56 -14.84
CA PHE A 190 -1.39 3.73 -13.81
C PHE A 190 -2.04 4.39 -12.58
N SER A 191 -2.43 3.56 -11.61
CA SER A 191 -3.19 3.99 -10.42
C SER A 191 -3.12 2.93 -9.34
N HIS A 192 -3.21 3.34 -8.07
CA HIS A 192 -3.39 2.42 -6.93
C HIS A 192 -4.73 1.68 -6.99
N GLN A 193 -5.76 2.32 -7.51
CA GLN A 193 -7.06 1.67 -7.70
C GLN A 193 -7.04 0.85 -8.98
N SER A 194 -7.14 -0.48 -8.85
CA SER A 194 -7.29 -1.40 -9.96
C SER A 194 -8.75 -1.48 -10.40
N PRO A 195 -9.05 -1.46 -11.71
CA PRO A 195 -10.38 -1.77 -12.21
C PRO A 195 -10.76 -3.24 -11.99
N THR A 196 -9.75 -4.14 -11.91
CA THR A 196 -9.93 -5.60 -11.75
C THR A 196 -9.98 -6.01 -10.29
N TYR A 197 -9.09 -5.48 -9.46
CA TYR A 197 -8.85 -5.98 -8.10
C TYR A 197 -9.23 -4.99 -6.99
N GLY A 198 -9.65 -3.77 -7.33
CA GLY A 198 -9.93 -2.73 -6.35
C GLY A 198 -8.66 -2.05 -5.81
N SER A 199 -8.69 -1.64 -4.56
CA SER A 199 -7.53 -1.06 -3.87
C SER A 199 -6.48 -2.13 -3.52
N PRO A 200 -5.23 -1.75 -3.19
CA PRO A 200 -4.23 -2.69 -2.68
C PRO A 200 -4.72 -3.50 -1.47
N PHE A 201 -5.60 -2.92 -0.68
CA PHE A 201 -6.18 -3.55 0.51
C PHE A 201 -7.29 -4.54 0.17
N ASP A 202 -8.08 -4.24 -0.88
CA ASP A 202 -9.03 -5.19 -1.42
C ASP A 202 -8.28 -6.41 -1.98
N MET A 203 -7.13 -6.20 -2.63
CA MET A 203 -6.26 -7.27 -3.11
C MET A 203 -5.72 -8.12 -1.95
N LEU A 204 -5.17 -7.50 -0.90
CA LEU A 204 -4.69 -8.21 0.29
C LEU A 204 -5.82 -9.01 0.94
N LYS A 205 -6.94 -8.39 1.21
CA LYS A 205 -8.12 -9.01 1.85
C LYS A 205 -8.68 -10.17 1.02
N SER A 206 -8.86 -9.99 -0.28
CA SER A 206 -9.42 -11.02 -1.17
C SER A 206 -8.48 -12.23 -1.33
N ASN A 207 -7.20 -12.06 -1.01
CA ASN A 207 -6.20 -13.11 -1.02
C ASN A 207 -5.84 -13.62 0.39
N ASN A 208 -6.64 -13.30 1.41
CA ASN A 208 -6.47 -13.74 2.80
C ASN A 208 -5.11 -13.37 3.42
N VAL A 209 -4.51 -12.27 2.99
CA VAL A 209 -3.27 -11.75 3.59
C VAL A 209 -3.65 -10.89 4.80
N SER A 210 -3.25 -11.33 5.98
CA SER A 210 -3.48 -10.60 7.23
C SER A 210 -2.38 -9.57 7.47
N TYR A 211 -2.75 -8.38 7.94
CA TYR A 211 -1.82 -7.29 8.27
C TYR A 211 -2.43 -6.36 9.31
N MET A 212 -1.58 -5.65 10.06
CA MET A 212 -1.96 -4.48 10.87
C MET A 212 -1.72 -3.17 10.10
N TYR A 213 -0.65 -3.15 9.31
CA TYR A 213 -0.26 -2.00 8.48
C TYR A 213 -0.04 -2.47 7.05
N ALA A 214 -0.43 -1.66 6.09
CA ALA A 214 -0.12 -1.92 4.70
C ALA A 214 0.11 -0.62 3.92
N GLY A 215 0.86 -0.69 2.83
CA GLY A 215 1.12 0.45 1.96
C GLY A 215 1.58 -0.02 0.58
N GLU A 216 1.45 0.85 -0.41
CA GLU A 216 1.85 0.56 -1.77
C GLU A 216 2.62 1.74 -2.37
N ASN A 217 3.69 1.44 -3.08
CA ASN A 217 4.35 2.37 -4.00
C ASN A 217 4.27 1.79 -5.41
N ILE A 218 3.96 2.62 -6.38
CA ILE A 218 4.02 2.23 -7.80
C ILE A 218 4.92 3.19 -8.58
N ALA A 219 5.60 2.66 -9.59
CA ALA A 219 6.43 3.44 -10.51
C ALA A 219 6.35 2.88 -11.93
N MET A 220 6.56 3.75 -12.91
CA MET A 220 6.85 3.36 -14.29
C MET A 220 8.23 3.90 -14.62
N ASN A 221 9.18 3.01 -14.94
CA ASN A 221 10.57 3.37 -15.14
C ASN A 221 11.29 2.34 -16.02
N GLN A 222 12.53 2.64 -16.41
CA GLN A 222 13.32 1.81 -17.31
C GLN A 222 14.16 0.74 -16.58
N SER A 223 14.40 0.92 -15.27
CA SER A 223 15.16 -0.04 -14.45
C SER A 223 14.70 -0.02 -12.99
N ALA A 224 15.05 -1.07 -12.26
CA ALA A 224 14.78 -1.19 -10.83
C ALA A 224 15.44 -0.07 -10.02
N GLU A 225 16.69 0.28 -10.33
CA GLU A 225 17.41 1.38 -9.68
C GLU A 225 16.77 2.73 -9.96
N ALA A 226 16.32 2.96 -11.18
CA ALA A 226 15.67 4.22 -11.55
C ALA A 226 14.31 4.35 -10.86
N ALA A 227 13.52 3.26 -10.75
CA ALA A 227 12.28 3.23 -9.99
C ALA A 227 12.54 3.51 -8.51
N PHE A 228 13.52 2.84 -7.91
CA PHE A 228 13.91 3.05 -6.52
C PHE A 228 14.34 4.49 -6.25
N LYS A 229 15.20 5.06 -7.09
CA LYS A 229 15.64 6.45 -6.98
C LYS A 229 14.47 7.44 -7.07
N ALA A 230 13.51 7.19 -7.97
CA ALA A 230 12.31 8.01 -8.09
C ALA A 230 11.47 7.97 -6.81
N TRP A 231 11.25 6.79 -6.21
CA TRP A 231 10.55 6.66 -4.93
C TRP A 231 11.28 7.40 -3.79
N MET A 232 12.60 7.27 -3.70
CA MET A 232 13.38 7.95 -2.64
C MET A 232 13.38 9.47 -2.79
N ASN A 233 13.24 10.00 -3.99
CA ASN A 233 13.16 11.44 -4.25
C ASN A 233 11.76 12.02 -3.99
N SER A 234 10.75 11.18 -3.83
CA SER A 234 9.38 11.59 -3.48
C SER A 234 9.14 11.37 -1.98
N GLU A 235 8.72 12.42 -1.27
CA GLU A 235 8.52 12.37 0.17
C GLU A 235 7.51 11.29 0.58
N GLY A 236 6.39 11.18 -0.13
CA GLY A 236 5.35 10.20 0.16
C GLY A 236 5.84 8.76 0.02
N HIS A 237 6.49 8.44 -1.11
CA HIS A 237 7.03 7.09 -1.34
C HIS A 237 8.17 6.74 -0.40
N ARG A 238 9.06 7.70 -0.11
CA ARG A 238 10.14 7.53 0.87
C ARG A 238 9.60 7.25 2.26
N LYS A 239 8.50 7.89 2.68
CA LYS A 239 7.83 7.60 3.95
C LYS A 239 7.40 6.14 4.06
N ASN A 240 6.84 5.54 3.00
CA ASN A 240 6.52 4.12 3.00
C ASN A 240 7.78 3.25 3.12
N ILE A 241 8.81 3.54 2.33
CA ILE A 241 10.07 2.78 2.37
C ILE A 241 10.67 2.79 3.78
N LEU A 242 10.61 3.92 4.48
CA LEU A 242 11.21 4.10 5.81
C LEU A 242 10.23 3.87 6.97
N ASN A 243 8.98 3.51 6.72
CA ASN A 243 7.97 3.32 7.76
C ASN A 243 8.37 2.18 8.72
N PRO A 244 8.54 2.46 10.02
CA PRO A 244 8.98 1.47 10.99
C PRO A 244 7.93 0.39 11.27
N ASN A 245 6.66 0.64 10.94
CA ASN A 245 5.56 -0.31 11.15
C ASN A 245 5.51 -1.41 10.10
N PHE A 246 6.22 -1.27 8.99
CA PHE A 246 6.32 -2.34 8.00
C PHE A 246 7.41 -3.34 8.36
N THR A 247 7.10 -4.61 8.19
CA THR A 247 7.99 -5.76 8.47
C THR A 247 8.27 -6.61 7.24
N GLU A 248 7.42 -6.54 6.23
CA GLU A 248 7.51 -7.35 5.01
C GLU A 248 7.31 -6.49 3.76
N LEU A 249 7.94 -6.90 2.67
CA LEU A 249 7.84 -6.27 1.35
C LEU A 249 7.66 -7.33 0.27
N GLY A 250 6.68 -7.11 -0.61
CA GLY A 250 6.59 -7.76 -1.92
C GLY A 250 6.90 -6.75 -3.02
N VAL A 251 7.61 -7.19 -4.05
CA VAL A 251 7.89 -6.39 -5.25
C VAL A 251 7.35 -7.13 -6.46
N GLY A 252 6.73 -6.40 -7.36
CA GLY A 252 6.25 -6.92 -8.64
C GLY A 252 6.66 -6.02 -9.79
N ILE A 253 7.03 -6.63 -10.90
CA ILE A 253 7.51 -5.95 -12.11
C ILE A 253 6.78 -6.52 -13.32
N ALA A 254 6.29 -5.65 -14.20
CA ALA A 254 5.69 -6.03 -15.47
C ALA A 254 6.21 -5.14 -16.61
N PRO A 255 6.47 -5.69 -17.81
CA PRO A 255 6.86 -4.90 -18.95
C PRO A 255 5.70 -4.04 -19.46
N LYS A 256 5.98 -2.77 -19.80
CA LYS A 256 4.98 -1.83 -20.35
C LYS A 256 5.19 -1.53 -21.84
N GLY A 257 6.27 -2.00 -22.41
CA GLY A 257 6.72 -1.68 -23.75
C GLY A 257 7.67 -0.47 -23.78
N ASN A 258 8.30 -0.24 -24.95
CA ASN A 258 9.28 0.83 -25.18
C ASN A 258 10.44 0.87 -24.15
N GLY A 259 10.88 -0.29 -23.65
CA GLY A 259 11.93 -0.38 -22.65
C GLY A 259 11.52 0.08 -21.26
N SER A 260 10.23 0.31 -21.01
CA SER A 260 9.70 0.70 -19.70
C SER A 260 9.03 -0.48 -19.00
N TYR A 261 9.05 -0.45 -17.67
CA TYR A 261 8.43 -1.42 -16.80
C TYR A 261 7.55 -0.71 -15.76
N ILE A 262 6.53 -1.40 -15.31
CA ILE A 262 5.72 -1.00 -14.16
C ILE A 262 6.21 -1.77 -12.95
N TYR A 263 6.44 -1.04 -11.87
CA TYR A 263 6.92 -1.55 -10.58
C TYR A 263 5.87 -1.31 -9.51
N THR A 264 5.63 -2.31 -8.69
CA THR A 264 4.79 -2.21 -7.49
C THR A 264 5.58 -2.71 -6.29
N GLN A 265 5.62 -1.90 -5.23
CA GLN A 265 6.03 -2.31 -3.88
C GLN A 265 4.77 -2.44 -3.03
N LEU A 266 4.54 -3.60 -2.44
CA LEU A 266 3.44 -3.85 -1.51
C LEU A 266 4.02 -4.18 -0.14
N PHE A 267 3.81 -3.28 0.82
CA PHE A 267 4.31 -3.36 2.18
C PHE A 267 3.23 -3.88 3.11
N ILE A 268 3.61 -4.72 4.06
CA ILE A 268 2.76 -5.07 5.21
C ILE A 268 3.55 -5.03 6.51
N GLY A 269 2.84 -4.76 7.62
CA GLY A 269 3.30 -4.92 8.99
C GLY A 269 2.38 -5.86 9.75
N ARG A 270 2.96 -6.77 10.50
CA ARG A 270 2.26 -7.74 11.36
C ARG A 270 2.58 -7.48 12.82
#